data_8fb4658cbf43fcbcc22bd2f4b1f25e6e
#
_entry.id   8fb4658cbf43fcbcc22bd2f4b1f25e6e
#
_cell.length_a   1.000
_cell.length_b   1.000
_cell.length_c   1.000
_cell.angle_alpha   90.00
_cell.angle_beta   90.00
_cell.angle_gamma   90.00
#
_symmetry.space_group_name_H-M   'P 1'
#
loop_
_entity.id
_entity.type
_entity.pdbx_description
1 polymer ?
#
loop_
_entity_poly.entity_id
_entity_poly.type
_entity_poly.pdbx_seq_one_letter_code
_entity_poly.pdbx_strand_id
1 'polypeptide(L)'
;MIYLSHWYGRLGNNIQQCAVGTLWAEQMSSSFHSIEHDIIKKHETKFGEVRKPVHSKCFYWEGPYQEVNLPVETIYKNMRRICKTWIYPHLDIQPTKIPDDTLVIHIRSGDIFD
;
A
#
# COMPACT_ATOMS: atom_id res chain seq x y z
N MET A 1 13.02 10.48 -2.81
CA MET A 1 12.43 9.64 -1.76
C MET A 1 10.96 9.94 -1.61
N ILE A 2 10.14 8.92 -1.66
CA ILE A 2 8.71 9.00 -1.37
C ILE A 2 8.51 8.66 0.10
N TYR A 3 7.94 9.57 0.87
CA TYR A 3 7.76 9.39 2.32
C TYR A 3 6.29 9.42 2.69
N LEU A 4 5.79 8.29 3.19
CA LEU A 4 4.42 8.20 3.71
C LEU A 4 4.41 8.67 5.17
N SER A 5 3.78 9.80 5.40
CA SER A 5 3.80 10.48 6.69
C SER A 5 2.56 10.22 7.55
N HIS A 6 1.56 9.55 7.01
CA HIS A 6 0.30 9.36 7.73
C HIS A 6 -0.46 8.13 7.23
N TRP A 7 -0.96 7.32 8.17
CA TRP A 7 -1.85 6.20 7.86
C TRP A 7 -3.30 6.64 7.87
N TYR A 8 -4.06 6.24 6.86
CA TYR A 8 -5.48 6.52 6.76
C TYR A 8 -6.27 5.22 6.74
N GLY A 9 -7.37 5.19 7.49
CA GLY A 9 -8.24 4.03 7.52
C GLY A 9 -7.61 2.82 8.22
N ARG A 10 -8.08 1.64 7.83
CA ARG A 10 -7.65 0.38 8.42
C ARG A 10 -6.57 -0.31 7.57
N LEU A 11 -6.24 -1.54 7.92
CA LEU A 11 -5.13 -2.28 7.31
C LEU A 11 -5.20 -2.34 5.78
N GLY A 12 -6.37 -2.58 5.20
CA GLY A 12 -6.53 -2.64 3.75
C GLY A 12 -6.10 -1.33 3.07
N ASN A 13 -6.54 -0.20 3.60
CA ASN A 13 -6.14 1.12 3.10
C ASN A 13 -4.64 1.36 3.30
N ASN A 14 -4.10 0.91 4.43
CA ASN A 14 -2.67 1.05 4.72
C ASN A 14 -1.80 0.23 3.75
N ILE A 15 -2.25 -0.97 3.40
CA ILE A 15 -1.58 -1.79 2.38
C ILE A 15 -1.62 -1.07 1.02
N GLN A 16 -2.74 -0.46 0.65
CA GLN A 16 -2.82 0.35 -0.56
C GLN A 16 -1.85 1.53 -0.55
N GLN A 17 -1.77 2.24 0.56
CA GLN A 17 -0.82 3.35 0.69
C GLN A 17 0.62 2.89 0.48
N CYS A 18 1.01 1.80 1.10
CA CYS A 18 2.34 1.21 0.92
C CYS A 18 2.57 0.76 -0.52
N ALA A 19 1.61 0.10 -1.13
CA ALA A 19 1.74 -0.41 -2.48
C ALA A 19 1.85 0.72 -3.50
N VAL A 20 1.04 1.76 -3.37
CA VAL A 20 1.08 2.92 -4.26
C VAL A 20 2.38 3.69 -4.09
N GLY A 21 2.82 3.92 -2.86
CA GLY A 21 4.10 4.59 -2.59
C GLY A 21 5.30 3.80 -3.10
N THR A 22 5.28 2.48 -2.93
CA THR A 22 6.35 1.59 -3.43
C THR A 22 6.39 1.60 -4.95
N LEU A 23 5.23 1.50 -5.61
CA LEU A 23 5.16 1.57 -7.07
C LEU A 23 5.66 2.93 -7.59
N TRP A 24 5.27 4.01 -6.96
CA TRP A 24 5.72 5.35 -7.34
C TRP A 24 7.24 5.46 -7.22
N ALA A 25 7.82 4.98 -6.13
CA ALA A 25 9.27 4.95 -5.94
C ALA A 25 9.97 4.09 -7.01
N GLU A 26 9.40 2.93 -7.35
CA GLU A 26 9.92 2.07 -8.41
C GLU A 26 9.93 2.78 -9.76
N GLN A 27 8.83 3.42 -10.14
CA GLN A 27 8.72 4.16 -11.41
C GLN A 27 9.69 5.33 -11.50
N MET A 28 10.02 5.94 -10.37
CA MET A 28 10.94 7.07 -10.31
C MET A 28 12.39 6.67 -9.99
N SER A 29 12.68 5.39 -9.88
CA SER A 29 13.99 4.87 -9.46
C SER A 29 14.49 5.54 -8.18
N SER A 30 13.59 5.67 -7.22
CA SER A 30 13.82 6.33 -5.93
C SER A 30 13.65 5.33 -4.78
N SER A 31 13.26 5.78 -3.62
CA SER A 31 12.98 4.94 -2.47
C SER A 31 11.65 5.30 -1.84
N PHE A 32 11.02 4.30 -1.20
CA PHE A 32 9.81 4.47 -0.42
C PHE A 32 10.11 4.28 1.07
N HIS A 33 9.60 5.17 1.91
CA HIS A 33 9.71 5.09 3.35
C HIS A 33 8.34 5.36 3.98
N SER A 34 8.04 4.65 5.05
CA SER A 34 6.82 4.88 5.81
C SER A 34 7.10 5.02 7.30
N ILE A 35 6.17 5.65 7.99
CA ILE A 35 6.16 5.65 9.46
C ILE A 35 5.84 4.26 9.98
N GLU A 36 6.03 4.03 11.28
CA GLU A 36 5.79 2.75 11.93
C GLU A 36 4.34 2.29 11.76
N HIS A 37 4.15 0.96 11.75
CA HIS A 37 2.86 0.29 11.67
C HIS A 37 2.91 -1.00 12.48
N ASP A 38 1.80 -1.34 13.12
CA ASP A 38 1.73 -2.55 13.96
C ASP A 38 1.83 -3.85 13.19
N ILE A 39 1.36 -3.86 11.95
CA ILE A 39 1.26 -5.07 11.12
C ILE A 39 2.20 -5.04 9.93
N ILE A 40 2.34 -3.90 9.25
CA ILE A 40 3.25 -3.75 8.12
C ILE A 40 4.65 -3.50 8.67
N LYS A 41 5.56 -4.47 8.52
CA LYS A 41 6.87 -4.42 9.18
C LYS A 41 8.02 -3.98 8.27
N LYS A 42 7.78 -3.75 7.00
CA LYS A 42 8.79 -3.18 6.11
C LYS A 42 8.49 -1.72 5.84
N HIS A 43 9.36 -0.84 6.33
CA HIS A 43 9.15 0.60 6.26
C HIS A 43 10.05 1.30 5.24
N GLU A 44 10.88 0.53 4.52
CA GLU A 44 11.80 1.08 3.53
C GLU A 44 11.96 0.11 2.35
N THR A 45 11.85 0.63 1.13
CA THR A 45 12.17 -0.11 -0.10
C THR A 45 12.92 0.82 -1.04
N LYS A 46 14.12 0.43 -1.46
CA LYS A 46 14.99 1.25 -2.31
C LYS A 46 15.05 0.69 -3.72
N PHE A 47 14.85 1.56 -4.70
CA PHE A 47 15.01 1.26 -6.14
C PHE A 47 16.12 2.09 -6.77
N GLY A 48 16.65 3.08 -6.06
CA GLY A 48 17.69 3.96 -6.53
C GLY A 48 18.19 4.88 -5.43
N GLU A 49 18.96 5.89 -5.80
CA GLU A 49 19.52 6.84 -4.83
C GLU A 49 18.45 7.72 -4.20
N VAL A 50 18.65 8.01 -2.90
CA VAL A 50 17.76 8.90 -2.16
C VAL A 50 17.96 10.33 -2.66
N ARG A 51 16.89 10.92 -3.19
CA ARG A 51 16.83 12.31 -3.60
C ARG A 51 15.98 13.11 -2.61
N LYS A 52 15.71 14.37 -2.92
CA LYS A 52 14.86 15.23 -2.11
C LYS A 52 13.58 14.51 -1.70
N PRO A 53 13.21 14.50 -0.41
CA PRO A 53 12.01 13.82 0.06
C PRO A 53 10.74 14.48 -0.46
N VAL A 54 9.78 13.64 -0.85
CA VAL A 54 8.42 14.04 -1.22
C VAL A 54 7.48 13.43 -0.18
N HIS A 55 6.89 14.26 0.64
CA HIS A 55 5.88 13.82 1.59
C HIS A 55 4.57 13.54 0.87
N SER A 56 3.94 12.42 1.15
CA SER A 56 2.73 12.00 0.48
C SER A 56 1.85 11.17 1.41
N LYS A 57 0.57 11.18 1.12
CA LYS A 57 -0.40 10.26 1.71
C LYS A 57 -0.50 8.96 0.91
N CYS A 58 0.06 8.95 -0.29
CA CYS A 58 0.11 7.80 -1.19
C CYS A 58 -1.26 7.19 -1.53
N PHE A 59 -2.30 8.01 -1.58
CA PHE A 59 -3.59 7.58 -2.10
C PHE A 59 -3.61 7.68 -3.63
N TYR A 60 -4.33 6.74 -4.25
CA TYR A 60 -4.48 6.68 -5.70
C TYR A 60 -5.88 7.13 -6.17
N TRP A 61 -6.70 7.62 -5.27
CA TRP A 61 -8.05 8.06 -5.59
C TRP A 61 -8.04 9.23 -6.57
N GLU A 62 -8.98 9.20 -7.47
CA GLU A 62 -9.17 10.28 -8.44
C GLU A 62 -9.65 11.56 -7.77
N GLY A 63 -9.50 12.68 -8.49
CA GLY A 63 -9.97 13.99 -8.03
C GLY A 63 -8.99 14.69 -7.10
N PRO A 64 -9.50 15.59 -6.23
CA PRO A 64 -8.65 16.51 -5.47
C PRO A 64 -7.76 15.81 -4.42
N TYR A 65 -8.03 14.55 -4.13
CA TYR A 65 -7.24 13.77 -3.16
C TYR A 65 -6.14 12.93 -3.80
N GLN A 66 -6.04 12.95 -5.11
CA GLN A 66 -4.99 12.23 -5.82
C GLN A 66 -3.66 12.97 -5.65
N GLU A 67 -2.73 12.38 -4.93
CA GLU A 67 -1.41 12.95 -4.68
C GLU A 67 -0.32 12.30 -5.52
N VAL A 68 -0.58 11.10 -6.02
CA VAL A 68 0.39 10.30 -6.74
C VAL A 68 0.35 10.65 -8.22
N ASN A 69 1.49 11.02 -8.77
CA ASN A 69 1.61 11.38 -10.19
C ASN A 69 1.81 10.13 -11.06
N LEU A 70 0.82 9.22 -11.00
CA LEU A 70 0.79 8.01 -11.82
C LEU A 70 -0.61 7.84 -12.41
N PRO A 71 -0.71 7.38 -13.67
CA PRO A 71 -2.01 7.00 -14.23
C PRO A 71 -2.65 5.89 -13.40
N VAL A 72 -3.96 5.98 -13.19
CA VAL A 72 -4.72 4.98 -12.43
C VAL A 72 -4.56 3.58 -13.04
N GLU A 73 -4.52 3.48 -14.36
CA GLU A 73 -4.30 2.22 -15.05
C GLU A 73 -2.96 1.57 -14.70
N THR A 74 -1.90 2.36 -14.57
CA THR A 74 -0.59 1.88 -14.15
C THR A 74 -0.64 1.34 -12.73
N ILE A 75 -1.36 2.00 -11.84
CA ILE A 75 -1.56 1.54 -10.46
C ILE A 75 -2.26 0.20 -10.44
N TYR A 76 -3.42 0.06 -11.08
CA TYR A 76 -4.17 -1.19 -11.10
C TYR A 76 -3.38 -2.35 -11.72
N LYS A 77 -2.69 -2.08 -12.82
CA LYS A 77 -1.90 -3.10 -13.53
C LYS A 77 -0.77 -3.68 -12.68
N ASN A 78 -0.19 -2.90 -11.81
CA ASN A 78 1.00 -3.27 -11.02
C ASN A 78 0.71 -3.59 -9.55
N MET A 79 -0.48 -3.30 -9.05
CA MET A 79 -0.81 -3.41 -7.62
C MET A 79 -0.55 -4.82 -7.08
N ARG A 80 -1.03 -5.84 -7.77
CA ARG A 80 -0.86 -7.23 -7.33
C ARG A 80 0.61 -7.62 -7.24
N ARG A 81 1.41 -7.27 -8.23
CA ARG A 81 2.85 -7.56 -8.27
C ARG A 81 3.56 -6.89 -7.09
N ILE A 82 3.31 -5.61 -6.89
CA ILE A 82 3.92 -4.83 -5.80
C ILE A 82 3.55 -5.41 -4.44
N CYS A 83 2.27 -5.72 -4.22
CA CYS A 83 1.82 -6.30 -2.96
C CYS A 83 2.48 -7.65 -2.68
N LYS A 84 2.52 -8.54 -3.66
CA LYS A 84 3.11 -9.87 -3.50
C LYS A 84 4.61 -9.83 -3.27
N THR A 85 5.30 -8.92 -3.94
CA THR A 85 6.77 -8.85 -3.88
C THR A 85 7.26 -8.10 -2.64
N TRP A 86 6.61 -6.98 -2.29
CA TRP A 86 7.18 -6.03 -1.34
C TRP A 86 6.38 -5.86 -0.05
N ILE A 87 5.11 -6.22 -0.02
CA ILE A 87 4.22 -5.94 1.11
C ILE A 87 3.86 -7.20 1.89
N TYR A 88 3.23 -8.17 1.23
CA TYR A 88 2.68 -9.36 1.89
C TYR A 88 3.73 -10.18 2.66
N PRO A 89 4.96 -10.37 2.15
CA PRO A 89 5.97 -11.12 2.91
C PRO A 89 6.37 -10.48 4.24
N HIS A 90 6.05 -9.20 4.43
CA HIS A 90 6.43 -8.44 5.61
C HIS A 90 5.25 -8.06 6.51
N LEU A 91 4.10 -8.69 6.34
CA LEU A 91 2.96 -8.51 7.23
C LEU A 91 3.10 -9.41 8.45
N ASP A 92 2.93 -8.83 9.62
CA ASP A 92 2.94 -9.58 10.89
C ASP A 92 1.55 -10.13 11.19
N ILE A 93 1.11 -11.04 10.34
CA ILE A 93 -0.16 -11.76 10.49
C ILE A 93 0.04 -13.23 10.15
N GLN A 94 -0.81 -14.07 10.76
CA GLN A 94 -0.85 -15.51 10.46
C GLN A 94 -1.98 -15.77 9.46
N PRO A 95 -1.68 -16.25 8.24
CA PRO A 95 -2.73 -16.62 7.31
C PRO A 95 -3.58 -17.75 7.88
N THR A 96 -4.89 -17.62 7.80
CA THR A 96 -5.81 -18.69 8.17
C THR A 96 -5.91 -19.68 7.02
N LYS A 97 -5.62 -20.96 7.32
CA LYS A 97 -5.77 -22.01 6.33
C LYS A 97 -7.26 -22.36 6.21
N ILE A 98 -7.81 -22.19 5.03
CA ILE A 98 -9.22 -22.45 4.74
C ILE A 98 -9.33 -23.80 4.03
N PRO A 99 -10.17 -24.75 4.50
CA PRO A 99 -10.41 -26.00 3.80
C PRO A 99 -10.99 -25.76 2.40
N ASP A 100 -10.65 -26.64 1.44
CA ASP A 100 -11.05 -26.50 0.03
C ASP A 100 -12.55 -26.51 -0.18
N ASP A 101 -13.32 -27.14 0.71
CA ASP A 101 -14.77 -27.20 0.66
C ASP A 101 -15.48 -26.05 1.40
N THR A 102 -14.73 -25.06 1.85
CA THR A 102 -15.24 -23.95 2.65
C THR A 102 -15.28 -22.67 1.82
N LEU A 103 -16.45 -22.02 1.81
CA LEU A 103 -16.62 -20.69 1.23
C LEU A 103 -16.51 -19.65 2.33
N VAL A 104 -15.65 -18.67 2.13
CA VAL A 104 -15.53 -17.53 3.04
C VAL A 104 -16.16 -16.30 2.41
N ILE A 105 -17.06 -15.67 3.15
CA ILE A 105 -17.72 -14.44 2.73
C ILE A 105 -17.33 -13.31 3.70
N HIS A 106 -16.79 -12.24 3.13
CA HIS A 106 -16.49 -11.04 3.91
C HIS A 106 -17.65 -10.04 3.76
N ILE A 107 -18.23 -9.66 4.88
CA ILE A 107 -19.29 -8.66 4.94
C ILE A 107 -18.74 -7.43 5.65
N ARG A 108 -18.67 -6.32 4.94
CA ARG A 108 -18.33 -5.04 5.54
C ARG A 108 -19.56 -4.45 6.23
N SER A 109 -19.40 -4.08 7.50
CA SER A 109 -20.46 -3.51 8.31
C SER A 109 -19.98 -2.25 9.05
N GLY A 110 -20.69 -1.78 10.04
CA GLY A 110 -20.30 -0.58 10.78
C GLY A 110 -20.63 0.68 10.02
N ASP A 111 -19.62 1.34 9.48
CA ASP A 111 -19.76 2.61 8.75
C ASP A 111 -20.63 2.54 7.48
N ILE A 112 -20.94 1.34 7.00
CA ILE A 112 -21.82 1.16 5.84
C ILE A 112 -23.29 1.02 6.22
N PHE A 113 -23.56 0.39 7.37
CA PHE A 113 -24.92 0.05 7.81
C PHE A 113 -25.46 0.94 8.93
N ASP A 114 -24.68 1.88 9.39
CA ASP A 114 -25.08 2.82 10.46
C ASP A 114 -25.92 4.00 9.95
#